data_b9a5522d3a60eaca0f94910df2d67bf7
#
_entry.id   b9a5522d3a60eaca0f94910df2d67bf7
#
_cell.length_a   1.000
_cell.length_b   1.000
_cell.length_c   1.000
_cell.angle_alpha   90.00
_cell.angle_beta   90.00
_cell.angle_gamma   90.00
#
_symmetry.space_group_name_H-M   'P 1'
#
loop_
_entity.id
_entity.type
_entity.pdbx_description
1 polymer ?
#
loop_
_entity_poly.entity_id
_entity_poly.type
_entity_poly.pdbx_seq_one_letter_code
_entity_poly.pdbx_strand_id
1 'polypeptide(L)'
;AALAFVKQIADEQLKAVSGEGDGGEVALTEAETEIFKAVDDHLTLFDFGGPLSFGAAADMGHHVRERVGRNDHIAIVLAFDRVPFMDVSAARAVESIAVDAHNAGKRLYACGIKQEVAQVLKGLGVADHLPANMQYVTRLEALEAAKEWILEEESQEPQSNDASVAA
;
A
#
# COMPACT_ATOMS: atom_id res chain seq x y z
N ALA A 1 9.45 -13.65 -17.91
CA ALA A 1 8.28 -14.26 -17.24
C ALA A 1 7.97 -13.62 -15.89
N ALA A 2 8.95 -13.44 -15.00
CA ALA A 2 8.76 -12.79 -13.68
C ALA A 2 8.35 -11.31 -13.77
N LEU A 3 8.88 -10.57 -14.73
CA LEU A 3 8.55 -9.17 -14.99
C LEU A 3 7.09 -8.96 -15.41
N ALA A 4 6.56 -9.83 -16.26
CA ALA A 4 5.17 -9.75 -16.70
C ALA A 4 4.20 -10.06 -15.54
N PHE A 5 4.58 -10.97 -14.65
CA PHE A 5 3.78 -11.36 -13.49
C PHE A 5 3.71 -10.22 -12.45
N VAL A 6 4.84 -9.62 -12.09
CA VAL A 6 4.88 -8.48 -11.15
C VAL A 6 4.12 -7.28 -11.73
N LYS A 7 4.30 -6.99 -13.00
CA LYS A 7 3.54 -5.93 -13.68
C LYS A 7 2.05 -6.22 -13.71
N GLN A 8 1.65 -7.46 -13.97
CA GLN A 8 0.25 -7.86 -13.99
C GLN A 8 -0.40 -7.77 -12.60
N ILE A 9 0.29 -8.15 -11.53
CA ILE A 9 -0.19 -7.97 -10.16
C ILE A 9 -0.33 -6.50 -9.82
N ALA A 10 0.67 -5.68 -10.14
CA ALA A 10 0.61 -4.24 -9.94
C ALA A 10 -0.53 -3.61 -10.76
N ASP A 11 -0.69 -4.00 -12.02
CA ASP A 11 -1.74 -3.51 -12.91
C ASP A 11 -3.14 -3.94 -12.43
N GLU A 12 -3.31 -5.16 -11.96
CA GLU A 12 -4.56 -5.62 -11.37
C GLU A 12 -4.88 -4.90 -10.05
N GLN A 13 -3.88 -4.65 -9.23
CA GLN A 13 -4.02 -3.88 -8.00
C GLN A 13 -4.38 -2.42 -8.28
N LEU A 14 -3.80 -1.83 -9.30
CA LEU A 14 -4.07 -0.46 -9.73
C LEU A 14 -5.46 -0.33 -10.39
N LYS A 15 -5.89 -1.31 -11.15
CA LYS A 15 -7.24 -1.37 -11.75
C LYS A 15 -8.35 -1.50 -10.70
N ALA A 16 -8.09 -2.18 -9.62
CA ALA A 16 -9.06 -2.36 -8.53
C ALA A 16 -9.35 -1.07 -7.74
N VAL A 17 -8.50 -0.06 -7.88
CA VAL A 17 -8.58 1.22 -7.15
C VAL A 17 -8.98 2.38 -8.05
N SER A 18 -8.99 2.19 -9.35
CA SER A 18 -9.50 3.18 -10.31
C SER A 18 -11.04 3.21 -10.25
N GLY A 19 -11.59 3.84 -9.21
CA GLY A 19 -12.99 4.24 -9.21
C GLY A 19 -13.28 5.18 -10.39
N GLU A 20 -14.46 5.10 -10.97
CA GLU A 20 -14.98 5.81 -12.14
C GLU A 20 -14.38 7.20 -12.37
N GLY A 21 -13.42 7.30 -13.25
CA GLY A 21 -12.80 8.55 -13.65
C GLY A 21 -11.43 8.29 -14.26
N ASP A 22 -11.43 8.03 -15.54
CA ASP A 22 -10.24 7.86 -16.37
C ASP A 22 -9.23 6.82 -15.81
N GLY A 23 -9.54 5.56 -16.05
CA GLY A 23 -8.70 4.41 -15.69
C GLY A 23 -7.38 4.39 -16.46
N GLY A 24 -6.58 5.43 -16.26
CA GLY A 24 -5.20 5.47 -16.70
C GLY A 24 -4.38 4.45 -15.94
N GLU A 25 -3.89 3.47 -16.64
CA GLU A 25 -2.89 2.53 -16.15
C GLU A 25 -1.74 3.32 -15.51
N VAL A 26 -1.58 3.20 -14.19
CA VAL A 26 -0.45 3.86 -13.52
C VAL A 26 0.83 3.14 -13.92
N ALA A 27 1.57 3.75 -14.81
CA ALA A 27 2.86 3.25 -15.22
C ALA A 27 3.85 3.37 -14.05
N LEU A 28 4.42 2.25 -13.64
CA LEU A 28 5.57 2.23 -12.74
C LEU A 28 6.81 2.74 -13.50
N THR A 29 7.62 3.55 -12.85
CA THR A 29 8.94 3.91 -13.36
C THR A 29 9.87 2.68 -13.34
N GLU A 30 10.98 2.76 -14.04
CA GLU A 30 12.00 1.70 -14.02
C GLU A 30 12.50 1.44 -12.60
N ALA A 31 12.77 2.51 -11.82
CA ALA A 31 13.20 2.41 -10.43
C ALA A 31 12.14 1.73 -9.54
N GLU A 32 10.88 2.07 -9.70
CA GLU A 32 9.78 1.44 -8.98
C GLU A 32 9.62 -0.04 -9.36
N THR A 33 9.76 -0.37 -10.62
CA THR A 33 9.73 -1.76 -11.09
C THR A 33 10.84 -2.60 -10.47
N GLU A 34 12.05 -2.06 -10.34
CA GLU A 34 13.16 -2.75 -9.66
C GLU A 34 12.88 -2.99 -8.18
N ILE A 35 12.19 -2.08 -7.49
CA ILE A 35 11.76 -2.27 -6.10
C ILE A 35 10.83 -3.47 -5.99
N PHE A 36 9.80 -3.55 -6.83
CA PHE A 36 8.86 -4.69 -6.82
C PHE A 36 9.54 -6.03 -7.12
N LYS A 37 10.52 -6.04 -8.01
CA LYS A 37 11.32 -7.24 -8.27
C LYS A 37 12.16 -7.68 -7.06
N ALA A 38 12.63 -6.72 -6.27
CA ALA A 38 13.49 -7.02 -5.12
C ALA A 38 12.73 -7.60 -3.92
N VAL A 39 11.44 -7.31 -3.80
CA VAL A 39 10.61 -7.70 -2.64
C VAL A 39 9.51 -8.69 -2.98
N ASP A 40 9.44 -9.08 -4.25
CA ASP A 40 8.46 -10.05 -4.75
C ASP A 40 7.03 -9.68 -4.36
N ASP A 41 6.23 -10.59 -3.84
CA ASP A 41 4.83 -10.36 -3.47
C ASP A 41 4.63 -9.72 -2.08
N HIS A 42 5.69 -9.26 -1.42
CA HIS A 42 5.62 -8.70 -0.06
C HIS A 42 5.26 -7.21 -0.01
N LEU A 43 5.05 -6.58 -1.16
CA LEU A 43 4.71 -5.17 -1.28
C LEU A 43 3.44 -4.97 -2.12
N THR A 44 2.50 -4.20 -1.58
CA THR A 44 1.29 -3.79 -2.29
C THR A 44 1.24 -2.27 -2.42
N LEU A 45 1.01 -1.77 -3.61
CA LEU A 45 0.79 -0.35 -3.90
C LEU A 45 -0.68 -0.11 -4.26
N PHE A 46 -1.30 0.86 -3.60
CA PHE A 46 -2.58 1.45 -3.99
C PHE A 46 -2.35 2.89 -4.43
N ASP A 47 -2.57 3.17 -5.70
CA ASP A 47 -2.47 4.51 -6.26
C ASP A 47 -3.87 5.06 -6.54
N PHE A 48 -4.27 6.06 -5.77
CA PHE A 48 -5.58 6.66 -5.86
C PHE A 48 -5.59 7.78 -6.89
N GLY A 49 -6.54 7.72 -7.83
CA GLY A 49 -6.70 8.74 -8.87
C GLY A 49 -7.96 9.58 -8.67
N GLY A 50 -7.77 10.90 -8.74
CA GLY A 50 -8.89 11.85 -8.65
C GLY A 50 -9.48 12.04 -7.25
N PRO A 51 -10.63 12.75 -7.16
CA PRO A 51 -11.32 12.93 -5.89
C PRO A 51 -11.73 11.60 -5.28
N LEU A 52 -11.35 11.37 -4.02
CA LEU A 52 -11.68 10.15 -3.32
C LEU A 52 -13.04 10.29 -2.63
N SER A 53 -14.05 9.59 -3.14
CA SER A 53 -15.41 9.56 -2.63
C SER A 53 -15.71 8.31 -1.82
N PHE A 54 -16.85 8.30 -1.12
CA PHE A 54 -17.31 7.14 -0.34
C PHE A 54 -17.39 5.85 -1.16
N GLY A 55 -17.94 5.90 -2.39
CA GLY A 55 -18.07 4.71 -3.23
C GLY A 55 -16.72 4.10 -3.58
N ALA A 56 -15.78 4.92 -4.07
CA ALA A 56 -14.43 4.49 -4.39
C ALA A 56 -13.68 3.98 -3.15
N ALA A 57 -13.88 4.63 -2.00
CA ALA A 57 -13.25 4.24 -0.75
C ALA A 57 -13.82 2.92 -0.18
N ALA A 58 -15.10 2.66 -0.35
CA ALA A 58 -15.74 1.41 0.08
C ALA A 58 -15.24 0.21 -0.73
N ASP A 59 -15.14 0.36 -2.05
CA ASP A 59 -14.57 -0.67 -2.93
C ASP A 59 -13.11 -0.94 -2.59
N MET A 60 -12.34 0.10 -2.37
CA MET A 60 -10.97 0.01 -1.91
C MET A 60 -10.85 -0.75 -0.58
N GLY A 61 -11.69 -0.43 0.39
CA GLY A 61 -11.69 -1.11 1.69
C GLY A 61 -11.93 -2.61 1.56
N HIS A 62 -12.77 -3.02 0.62
CA HIS A 62 -12.99 -4.43 0.32
C HIS A 62 -11.74 -5.10 -0.25
N HIS A 63 -11.14 -4.50 -1.25
CA HIS A 63 -9.91 -5.03 -1.88
C HIS A 63 -8.72 -5.07 -0.92
N VAL A 64 -8.57 -4.06 -0.08
CA VAL A 64 -7.51 -4.06 0.94
C VAL A 64 -7.71 -5.18 1.95
N ARG A 65 -8.93 -5.38 2.45
CA ARG A 65 -9.22 -6.47 3.39
C ARG A 65 -8.95 -7.85 2.80
N GLU A 66 -9.31 -8.08 1.55
CA GLU A 66 -9.00 -9.33 0.86
C GLU A 66 -7.49 -9.58 0.76
N ARG A 67 -6.71 -8.53 0.50
CA ARG A 67 -5.26 -8.62 0.34
C ARG A 67 -4.51 -8.59 1.67
N VAL A 68 -4.95 -7.77 2.62
CA VAL A 68 -4.39 -7.73 3.97
C VAL A 68 -4.53 -9.08 4.69
N GLY A 69 -5.60 -9.82 4.41
CA GLY A 69 -5.79 -11.16 4.92
C GLY A 69 -4.85 -12.24 4.36
N ARG A 70 -4.12 -11.95 3.27
CA ARG A 70 -3.12 -12.87 2.71
C ARG A 70 -1.79 -12.69 3.44
N ASN A 71 -1.13 -13.80 3.74
CA ASN A 71 0.14 -13.80 4.49
C ASN A 71 1.35 -13.33 3.67
N ASP A 72 1.17 -13.17 2.37
CA ASP A 72 2.21 -12.87 1.39
C ASP A 72 2.54 -11.37 1.25
N HIS A 73 1.73 -10.46 1.83
CA HIS A 73 1.99 -9.03 1.81
C HIS A 73 2.33 -8.52 3.20
N ILE A 74 3.50 -7.98 3.39
CA ILE A 74 3.95 -7.43 4.67
C ILE A 74 4.00 -5.90 4.70
N ALA A 75 4.03 -5.24 3.56
CA ALA A 75 3.95 -3.77 3.46
C ALA A 75 2.91 -3.31 2.45
N ILE A 76 2.25 -2.21 2.78
CA ILE A 76 1.24 -1.55 1.94
C ILE A 76 1.63 -0.08 1.79
N VAL A 77 1.68 0.40 0.55
CA VAL A 77 1.89 1.81 0.23
C VAL A 77 0.61 2.40 -0.34
N LEU A 78 0.15 3.49 0.26
CA LEU A 78 -1.00 4.27 -0.20
C LEU A 78 -0.50 5.56 -0.87
N ALA A 79 -0.68 5.70 -2.18
CA ALA A 79 -0.27 6.88 -2.93
C ALA A 79 -1.46 7.82 -3.16
N PHE A 80 -1.34 9.03 -2.64
CA PHE A 80 -2.36 10.09 -2.74
C PHE A 80 -1.95 11.23 -3.67
N ASP A 81 -0.90 11.04 -4.46
CA ASP A 81 -0.33 12.10 -5.32
C ASP A 81 -1.37 12.72 -6.25
N ARG A 82 -2.32 11.92 -6.72
CA ARG A 82 -3.39 12.33 -7.63
C ARG A 82 -4.72 12.63 -6.94
N VAL A 83 -4.75 12.63 -5.60
CA VAL A 83 -5.97 12.94 -4.82
C VAL A 83 -5.95 14.40 -4.39
N PRO A 84 -6.74 15.29 -5.03
CA PRO A 84 -6.76 16.71 -4.69
C PRO A 84 -7.53 16.99 -3.40
N PHE A 85 -8.56 16.20 -3.10
CA PHE A 85 -9.35 16.24 -1.87
C PHE A 85 -10.05 14.91 -1.60
N MET A 86 -10.48 14.69 -0.38
CA MET A 86 -11.34 13.58 0.00
C MET A 86 -12.42 14.03 0.97
N ASP A 87 -13.56 13.37 0.95
CA ASP A 87 -14.61 13.60 1.94
C ASP A 87 -14.34 12.80 3.24
N VAL A 88 -15.13 13.10 4.27
CA VAL A 88 -15.00 12.43 5.58
C VAL A 88 -15.26 10.94 5.49
N SER A 89 -16.14 10.50 4.61
CA SER A 89 -16.47 9.08 4.42
C SER A 89 -15.29 8.33 3.80
N ALA A 90 -14.62 8.93 2.82
CA ALA A 90 -13.39 8.39 2.24
C ALA A 90 -12.26 8.34 3.27
N ALA A 91 -12.11 9.38 4.08
CA ALA A 91 -11.10 9.41 5.15
C ALA A 91 -11.37 8.33 6.21
N ARG A 92 -12.62 8.03 6.55
CA ARG A 92 -12.97 6.90 7.43
C ARG A 92 -12.62 5.56 6.83
N ALA A 93 -12.75 5.39 5.51
CA ALA A 93 -12.31 4.16 4.85
C ALA A 93 -10.79 4.01 4.90
N VAL A 94 -10.03 5.10 4.73
CA VAL A 94 -8.57 5.09 4.91
C VAL A 94 -8.19 4.73 6.36
N GLU A 95 -8.89 5.29 7.35
CA GLU A 95 -8.71 4.93 8.77
C GLU A 95 -8.95 3.43 8.98
N SER A 96 -10.06 2.89 8.46
CA SER A 96 -10.37 1.46 8.56
C SER A 96 -9.27 0.58 7.95
N ILE A 97 -8.75 0.98 6.79
CA ILE A 97 -7.62 0.29 6.14
C ILE A 97 -6.39 0.30 7.04
N ALA A 98 -6.07 1.44 7.63
CA ALA A 98 -4.92 1.58 8.52
C ALA A 98 -5.04 0.70 9.78
N VAL A 99 -6.23 0.64 10.37
CA VAL A 99 -6.55 -0.23 11.51
C VAL A 99 -6.44 -1.71 11.12
N ASP A 100 -7.03 -2.10 9.99
CA ASP A 100 -7.01 -3.49 9.52
C ASP A 100 -5.57 -3.95 9.20
N ALA A 101 -4.78 -3.11 8.57
CA ALA A 101 -3.37 -3.38 8.30
C ALA A 101 -2.55 -3.54 9.59
N HIS A 102 -2.76 -2.65 10.56
CA HIS A 102 -2.10 -2.73 11.86
C HIS A 102 -2.45 -4.02 12.60
N ASN A 103 -3.73 -4.37 12.67
CA ASN A 103 -4.21 -5.59 13.33
C ASN A 103 -3.71 -6.87 12.65
N ALA A 104 -3.47 -6.83 11.34
CA ALA A 104 -2.90 -7.93 10.58
C ALA A 104 -1.36 -8.00 10.64
N GLY A 105 -0.70 -7.12 11.41
CA GLY A 105 0.75 -7.04 11.49
C GLY A 105 1.43 -6.51 10.23
N LYS A 106 0.68 -5.83 9.36
CA LYS A 106 1.20 -5.24 8.13
C LYS A 106 1.69 -3.82 8.39
N ARG A 107 2.72 -3.40 7.67
CA ARG A 107 3.24 -2.04 7.76
C ARG A 107 2.65 -1.16 6.68
N LEU A 108 2.18 0.01 7.08
CA LEU A 108 1.51 0.94 6.18
C LEU A 108 2.38 2.18 5.96
N TYR A 109 2.55 2.55 4.70
CA TYR A 109 3.21 3.78 4.27
C TYR A 109 2.25 4.60 3.42
N ALA A 110 2.44 5.91 3.38
CA ALA A 110 1.71 6.79 2.48
C ALA A 110 2.62 7.82 1.83
N CYS A 111 2.22 8.31 0.66
CA CYS A 111 2.93 9.38 -0.03
C CYS A 111 1.98 10.35 -0.73
N GLY A 112 2.49 11.54 -1.01
CA GLY A 112 1.77 12.55 -1.78
C GLY A 112 0.53 13.11 -1.10
N ILE A 113 0.44 13.08 0.22
CA ILE A 113 -0.70 13.60 0.98
C ILE A 113 -0.68 15.13 0.91
N LYS A 114 -1.66 15.72 0.22
CA LYS A 114 -1.84 17.16 0.13
C LYS A 114 -2.41 17.72 1.43
N GLN A 115 -2.22 19.02 1.66
CA GLN A 115 -2.64 19.67 2.90
C GLN A 115 -4.13 19.50 3.21
N GLU A 116 -4.97 19.61 2.20
CA GLU A 116 -6.42 19.45 2.31
C GLU A 116 -6.80 18.02 2.75
N VAL A 117 -6.12 17.02 2.17
CA VAL A 117 -6.30 15.61 2.52
C VAL A 117 -5.77 15.34 3.94
N ALA A 118 -4.61 15.87 4.28
CA ALA A 118 -4.00 15.72 5.61
C ALA A 118 -4.90 16.28 6.73
N GLN A 119 -5.59 17.40 6.49
CA GLN A 119 -6.50 17.99 7.48
C GLN A 119 -7.69 17.08 7.78
N VAL A 120 -8.25 16.43 6.77
CA VAL A 120 -9.38 15.49 6.95
C VAL A 120 -8.91 14.23 7.68
N LEU A 121 -7.79 13.66 7.29
CA LEU A 121 -7.21 12.47 7.94
C LEU A 121 -6.84 12.72 9.40
N LYS A 122 -6.27 13.88 9.70
CA LYS A 122 -5.90 14.26 11.08
C LYS A 122 -7.11 14.35 12.01
N GLY A 123 -8.25 14.79 11.50
CA GLY A 123 -9.48 14.87 12.29
C GLY A 123 -10.07 13.52 12.71
N LEU A 124 -9.62 12.42 12.11
CA LEU A 124 -10.17 11.08 12.32
C LEU A 124 -9.22 10.12 13.06
N GLY A 125 -8.08 10.59 13.57
CA GLY A 125 -7.15 9.73 14.29
C GLY A 125 -6.33 8.78 13.42
N VAL A 126 -6.30 8.98 12.10
CA VAL A 126 -5.48 8.17 11.18
C VAL A 126 -3.99 8.24 11.52
N ALA A 127 -3.55 9.34 12.16
CA ALA A 127 -2.19 9.51 12.60
C ALA A 127 -1.69 8.45 13.60
N ASP A 128 -2.58 7.80 14.32
CA ASP A 128 -2.23 6.74 15.28
C ASP A 128 -1.75 5.46 14.56
N HIS A 129 -2.24 5.23 13.35
CA HIS A 129 -1.90 4.06 12.54
C HIS A 129 -1.02 4.38 11.32
N LEU A 130 -0.91 5.65 10.98
CA LEU A 130 -0.07 6.18 9.91
C LEU A 130 0.70 7.40 10.43
N PRO A 131 1.69 7.20 11.29
CA PRO A 131 2.45 8.30 11.87
C PRO A 131 3.27 9.06 10.82
N ALA A 132 3.69 10.28 11.14
CA ALA A 132 4.38 11.17 10.21
C ALA A 132 5.66 10.56 9.61
N ASN A 133 6.35 9.71 10.35
CA ASN A 133 7.55 9.01 9.86
C ASN A 133 7.26 7.87 8.85
N MET A 134 6.00 7.55 8.60
CA MET A 134 5.55 6.63 7.55
C MET A 134 4.93 7.38 6.36
N GLN A 135 5.00 8.71 6.34
CA GLN A 135 4.50 9.56 5.27
C GLN A 135 5.66 10.17 4.50
N TYR A 136 5.60 10.07 3.18
CA TYR A 136 6.66 10.50 2.26
C TYR A 136 6.11 11.50 1.24
N VAL A 137 6.99 12.30 0.67
CA VAL A 137 6.62 13.27 -0.36
C VAL A 137 6.33 12.58 -1.69
N THR A 138 7.18 11.64 -2.07
CA THR A 138 7.07 10.93 -3.36
C THR A 138 6.75 9.45 -3.18
N ARG A 139 6.11 8.88 -4.20
CA ARG A 139 5.81 7.45 -4.25
C ARG A 139 7.08 6.59 -4.23
N LEU A 140 8.13 7.02 -4.94
CA LEU A 140 9.41 6.31 -4.94
C LEU A 140 10.02 6.22 -3.54
N GLU A 141 10.04 7.32 -2.78
CA GLU A 141 10.56 7.34 -1.40
C GLU A 141 9.78 6.38 -0.49
N ALA A 142 8.46 6.35 -0.60
CA ALA A 142 7.63 5.42 0.18
C ALA A 142 7.88 3.96 -0.19
N LEU A 143 8.03 3.66 -1.48
CA LEU A 143 8.35 2.31 -1.96
C LEU A 143 9.75 1.87 -1.53
N GLU A 144 10.74 2.76 -1.56
CA GLU A 144 12.09 2.48 -1.07
C GLU A 144 12.11 2.16 0.42
N ALA A 145 11.40 2.96 1.23
CA ALA A 145 11.28 2.73 2.66
C ALA A 145 10.58 1.39 2.98
N ALA A 146 9.53 1.07 2.23
CA ALA A 146 8.85 -0.22 2.36
C ALA A 146 9.75 -1.39 1.99
N LYS A 147 10.51 -1.28 0.89
CA LYS A 147 11.51 -2.28 0.49
C LYS A 147 12.56 -2.52 1.57
N GLU A 148 13.16 -1.47 2.09
CA GLU A 148 14.18 -1.57 3.14
C GLU A 148 13.63 -2.33 4.35
N TRP A 149 12.45 -1.98 4.81
CA TRP A 149 11.80 -2.67 5.93
C TRP A 149 11.51 -4.14 5.62
N ILE A 150 11.00 -4.48 4.44
CA ILE A 150 10.74 -5.87 4.04
C ILE A 150 12.04 -6.71 4.07
N LEU A 151 13.12 -6.18 3.49
CA LEU A 151 14.41 -6.89 3.45
C LEU A 151 15.04 -7.05 4.85
N GLU A 152 14.82 -6.09 5.75
CA GLU A 152 15.22 -6.21 7.14
C GLU A 152 14.45 -7.31 7.87
N GLU A 153 13.12 -7.38 7.71
CA GLU A 153 12.29 -8.42 8.30
C GLU A 153 12.67 -9.81 7.79
N GLU A 154 12.85 -9.97 6.48
CA GLU A 154 13.29 -11.24 5.88
C GLU A 154 14.66 -11.71 6.42
N SER A 155 15.57 -10.78 6.69
CA SER A 155 16.88 -11.11 7.24
C SER A 155 16.84 -11.49 8.72
N GLN A 156 15.77 -11.11 9.44
CA GLN A 156 15.58 -11.40 10.86
C GLN A 156 14.76 -12.67 11.11
N GLU A 157 14.02 -13.16 10.12
CA GLU A 157 13.38 -14.46 10.22
C GLU A 157 14.46 -15.53 10.35
N PRO A 158 14.51 -16.29 11.47
CA PRO A 158 15.42 -17.40 11.57
C PRO A 158 15.09 -18.36 10.44
N GLN A 159 16.09 -18.67 9.61
CA GLN A 159 15.97 -19.79 8.70
C GLN A 159 15.50 -20.96 9.57
N SER A 160 14.25 -21.35 9.41
CA SER A 160 13.75 -22.58 9.97
C SER A 160 14.60 -23.67 9.33
N ASN A 161 15.64 -23.99 10.04
CA ASN A 161 16.54 -25.04 9.68
C ASN A 161 15.68 -26.30 9.68
N ASP A 162 15.32 -26.73 8.50
CA ASP A 162 14.75 -28.04 8.27
C ASP A 162 15.84 -29.09 8.56
N ALA A 163 16.11 -29.20 9.83
CA ALA A 163 16.89 -30.30 10.38
C ALA A 163 15.94 -31.34 10.95
N SER A 164 14.89 -31.63 10.23
CA SER A 164 14.20 -32.90 10.36
C SER A 164 14.93 -33.91 9.52
N VAL A 165 15.96 -34.41 10.03
CA VAL A 165 16.50 -35.62 9.52
C VAL A 165 16.31 -36.71 10.51
N ALA A 166 15.55 -37.61 10.04
CA ALA A 166 16.01 -38.93 9.73
C ALA A 166 16.94 -39.53 10.77
N ALA A 167 16.40 -40.17 11.66
CA ALA A 167 17.02 -41.41 12.12
C ALA A 167 16.36 -42.58 11.42
#